data_ca3289aca9ff87106960bf9a189bd446
#
_entry.id   ca3289aca9ff87106960bf9a189bd446
#
_cell.length_a   1.000
_cell.length_b   1.000
_cell.length_c   1.000
_cell.angle_alpha   90.00
_cell.angle_beta   90.00
_cell.angle_gamma   90.00
#
_symmetry.space_group_name_H-M   'P 1'
#
loop_
_entity.id
_entity.type
_entity.pdbx_description
1 polymer ?
#
loop_
_entity_poly.entity_id
_entity_poly.type
_entity_poly.pdbx_seq_one_letter_code
_entity_poly.pdbx_strand_id
1 'polypeptide(L)'
;MLLLTFMEKQMAAENYQKCLEMILHHEGGYVNHPKDPGGETNLGVTKKVYEDFGGTKDMKDLTVEDVAPIYEKNYWGRMKCDEIPSGLDLCVFDFGVNAGTGRSAKFLQTMIGTTADGGIGPNTLSKLADYVDENGIEDTIKNFQAERQSYYESLGTFETFGKGWTRRVTETTESALEMI
;
A
#
# COMPACT_ATOMS: atom_id res chain seq x y z
N MET A 1 -15.52 -4.01 25.97
CA MET A 1 -14.11 -3.88 25.57
C MET A 1 -13.63 -5.04 24.68
N LEU A 2 -13.81 -6.31 25.03
CA LEU A 2 -13.38 -7.46 24.17
C LEU A 2 -14.15 -7.57 22.82
N LEU A 3 -15.43 -7.26 22.78
CA LEU A 3 -16.24 -7.32 21.56
C LEU A 3 -15.90 -6.21 20.55
N LEU A 4 -15.62 -4.98 21.01
CA LEU A 4 -15.14 -3.89 20.14
C LEU A 4 -13.80 -4.26 19.48
N THR A 5 -12.84 -4.77 20.26
CA THR A 5 -11.51 -5.19 19.74
C THR A 5 -11.59 -6.35 18.74
N PHE A 6 -12.60 -7.22 18.86
CA PHE A 6 -12.81 -8.29 17.90
C PHE A 6 -13.41 -7.77 16.59
N MET A 7 -14.40 -6.88 16.67
CA MET A 7 -15.00 -6.23 15.49
C MET A 7 -14.00 -5.34 14.74
N GLU A 8 -13.20 -4.55 15.46
CA GLU A 8 -12.15 -3.73 14.88
C GLU A 8 -11.10 -4.57 14.13
N LYS A 9 -10.67 -5.68 14.71
CA LYS A 9 -9.74 -6.61 14.04
C LYS A 9 -10.35 -7.31 12.83
N GLN A 10 -11.63 -7.62 12.88
CA GLN A 10 -12.32 -8.23 11.74
C GLN A 10 -12.48 -7.22 10.61
N MET A 11 -12.84 -5.97 10.90
CA MET A 11 -12.92 -4.88 9.90
C MET A 11 -11.55 -4.58 9.27
N ALA A 12 -10.48 -4.54 10.07
CA ALA A 12 -9.13 -4.34 9.57
C ALA A 12 -8.68 -5.49 8.66
N ALA A 13 -9.01 -6.74 9.00
CA ALA A 13 -8.72 -7.89 8.15
C ALA A 13 -9.52 -7.88 6.84
N GLU A 14 -10.77 -7.45 6.86
CA GLU A 14 -11.61 -7.29 5.67
C GLU A 14 -11.08 -6.16 4.78
N ASN A 15 -10.63 -5.05 5.35
CA ASN A 15 -9.98 -3.95 4.63
C ASN A 15 -8.68 -4.41 3.97
N TYR A 16 -7.83 -5.14 4.69
CA TYR A 16 -6.59 -5.66 4.14
C TYR A 16 -6.85 -6.52 2.90
N GLN A 17 -7.77 -7.47 2.99
CA GLN A 17 -8.09 -8.35 1.86
C GLN A 17 -8.57 -7.54 0.65
N LYS A 18 -9.49 -6.61 0.86
CA LYS A 18 -10.00 -5.73 -0.19
C LYS A 18 -8.90 -4.87 -0.82
N CYS A 19 -8.05 -4.27 -0.01
CA CYS A 19 -6.91 -3.47 -0.48
C CYS A 19 -5.90 -4.32 -1.26
N LEU A 20 -5.62 -5.54 -0.80
CA LEU A 20 -4.71 -6.45 -1.49
C LEU A 20 -5.21 -6.82 -2.88
N GLU A 21 -6.49 -7.15 -3.02
CA GLU A 21 -7.10 -7.45 -4.33
C GLU A 21 -6.96 -6.28 -5.31
N MET A 22 -7.15 -5.05 -4.85
CA MET A 22 -6.97 -3.84 -5.67
C MET A 22 -5.51 -3.67 -6.10
N ILE A 23 -4.56 -3.90 -5.20
CA ILE A 23 -3.13 -3.80 -5.50
C ILE A 23 -2.71 -4.86 -6.50
N LEU A 24 -3.15 -6.09 -6.33
CA LEU A 24 -2.82 -7.19 -7.24
C LEU A 24 -3.40 -6.99 -8.64
N HIS A 25 -4.47 -6.20 -8.77
CA HIS A 25 -4.97 -5.78 -10.08
C HIS A 25 -3.94 -4.95 -10.86
N HIS A 26 -3.13 -4.16 -10.18
CA HIS A 26 -2.04 -3.38 -10.79
C HIS A 26 -0.74 -4.16 -10.96
N GLU A 27 -0.54 -5.22 -10.18
CA GLU A 27 0.64 -6.06 -10.28
C GLU A 27 0.48 -7.06 -11.45
N GLY A 28 1.58 -7.38 -12.12
CA GLY A 28 1.58 -8.30 -13.24
C GLY A 28 1.32 -9.75 -12.83
N GLY A 29 0.88 -10.57 -13.80
CA GLY A 29 0.84 -12.02 -13.66
C GLY A 29 2.24 -12.65 -13.64
N TYR A 30 2.29 -13.95 -13.95
CA TYR A 30 3.55 -14.68 -14.02
C TYR A 30 4.48 -14.14 -15.10
N VAL A 31 5.70 -13.85 -14.72
CA VAL A 31 6.80 -13.43 -15.61
C VAL A 31 8.04 -14.26 -15.29
N ASN A 32 8.68 -14.77 -16.34
CA ASN A 32 10.01 -15.40 -16.24
C ASN A 32 10.84 -14.94 -17.44
N HIS A 33 11.60 -13.87 -17.24
CA HIS A 33 12.43 -13.34 -18.31
C HIS A 33 13.89 -13.77 -18.11
N PRO A 34 14.53 -14.44 -19.09
CA PRO A 34 15.90 -14.99 -18.95
C PRO A 34 16.99 -13.96 -18.61
N LYS A 35 16.71 -12.68 -18.85
CA LYS A 35 17.63 -11.56 -18.54
C LYS A 35 17.27 -10.80 -17.26
N ASP A 36 16.21 -11.23 -16.56
CA ASP A 36 15.83 -10.61 -15.29
C ASP A 36 16.59 -11.29 -14.15
N PRO A 37 17.50 -10.57 -13.47
CA PRO A 37 18.21 -11.14 -12.32
C PRO A 37 17.30 -11.52 -11.15
N GLY A 38 16.06 -11.04 -11.12
CA GLY A 38 15.03 -11.41 -10.15
C GLY A 38 14.39 -12.78 -10.39
N GLY A 39 14.56 -13.33 -11.61
CA GLY A 39 14.02 -14.64 -11.99
C GLY A 39 12.49 -14.65 -12.12
N GLU A 40 11.88 -15.75 -11.72
CA GLU A 40 10.43 -15.92 -11.77
C GLU A 40 9.73 -14.97 -10.78
N THR A 41 8.69 -14.30 -11.26
CA THR A 41 7.84 -13.40 -10.47
C THR A 41 6.39 -13.71 -10.79
N ASN A 42 5.53 -13.76 -9.78
CA ASN A 42 4.08 -13.84 -9.96
C ASN A 42 3.36 -13.04 -8.88
N LEU A 43 2.26 -12.39 -9.24
CA LEU A 43 1.49 -11.53 -8.33
C LEU A 43 2.39 -10.51 -7.59
N GLY A 44 3.39 -9.95 -8.26
CA GLY A 44 4.34 -9.00 -7.70
C GLY A 44 5.37 -9.57 -6.73
N VAL A 45 5.40 -10.89 -6.52
CA VAL A 45 6.32 -11.58 -5.61
C VAL A 45 7.35 -12.37 -6.39
N THR A 46 8.65 -12.15 -6.11
CA THR A 46 9.73 -12.94 -6.71
C THR A 46 9.81 -14.33 -6.06
N LYS A 47 10.32 -15.31 -6.80
CA LYS A 47 10.53 -16.67 -6.30
C LYS A 47 11.35 -16.69 -5.01
N LYS A 48 12.42 -15.91 -4.96
CA LYS A 48 13.24 -15.81 -3.75
C LYS A 48 12.45 -15.36 -2.53
N VAL A 49 11.64 -14.31 -2.67
CA VAL A 49 10.82 -13.83 -1.54
C VAL A 49 9.79 -14.86 -1.13
N TYR A 50 9.17 -15.56 -2.08
CA TYR A 50 8.21 -16.62 -1.80
C TYR A 50 8.85 -17.81 -1.04
N GLU A 51 10.02 -18.26 -1.50
CA GLU A 51 10.78 -19.34 -0.85
C GLU A 51 11.29 -18.93 0.55
N ASP A 52 11.76 -17.70 0.72
CA ASP A 52 12.18 -17.16 2.03
C ASP A 52 11.01 -17.11 3.04
N PHE A 53 9.76 -17.04 2.55
CA PHE A 53 8.54 -17.17 3.35
C PHE A 53 8.10 -18.63 3.60
N GLY A 54 8.86 -19.60 3.09
CA GLY A 54 8.58 -21.05 3.23
C GLY A 54 7.63 -21.59 2.15
N GLY A 55 7.41 -20.83 1.08
CA GLY A 55 6.59 -21.26 -0.07
C GLY A 55 7.26 -22.39 -0.85
N THR A 56 6.47 -23.34 -1.32
CA THR A 56 6.95 -24.55 -2.03
C THR A 56 6.21 -24.83 -3.34
N LYS A 57 5.17 -24.04 -3.68
CA LYS A 57 4.45 -24.19 -4.95
C LYS A 57 5.28 -23.69 -6.13
N ASP A 58 4.94 -24.16 -7.32
CA ASP A 58 5.42 -23.55 -8.57
C ASP A 58 4.94 -22.09 -8.66
N MET A 59 5.80 -21.19 -9.07
CA MET A 59 5.47 -19.76 -9.16
C MET A 59 4.28 -19.47 -10.06
N LYS A 60 4.03 -20.31 -11.06
CA LYS A 60 2.87 -20.19 -11.96
C LYS A 60 1.53 -20.44 -11.27
N ASP A 61 1.55 -21.24 -10.21
CA ASP A 61 0.36 -21.71 -9.51
C ASP A 61 0.04 -20.89 -8.25
N LEU A 62 0.76 -19.76 -8.03
CA LEU A 62 0.50 -18.88 -6.89
C LEU A 62 -0.89 -18.26 -6.98
N THR A 63 -1.57 -18.28 -5.86
CA THR A 63 -2.87 -17.62 -5.64
C THR A 63 -2.72 -16.38 -4.76
N VAL A 64 -3.78 -15.60 -4.64
CA VAL A 64 -3.83 -14.44 -3.72
C VAL A 64 -3.53 -14.86 -2.28
N GLU A 65 -4.07 -16.01 -1.85
CA GLU A 65 -3.85 -16.55 -0.51
C GLU A 65 -2.38 -16.90 -0.23
N ASP A 66 -1.63 -17.32 -1.25
CA ASP A 66 -0.21 -17.64 -1.11
C ASP A 66 0.65 -16.37 -0.90
N VAL A 67 0.27 -15.26 -1.49
CA VAL A 67 1.03 -14.00 -1.40
C VAL A 67 0.52 -13.06 -0.31
N ALA A 68 -0.71 -13.22 0.16
CA ALA A 68 -1.31 -12.37 1.19
C ALA A 68 -0.44 -12.24 2.46
N PRO A 69 0.11 -13.30 3.07
CA PRO A 69 0.98 -13.16 4.24
C PRO A 69 2.26 -12.37 3.97
N ILE A 70 2.74 -12.40 2.73
CA ILE A 70 3.95 -11.68 2.30
C ILE A 70 3.67 -10.18 2.24
N TYR A 71 2.57 -9.78 1.60
CA TYR A 71 2.14 -8.38 1.51
C TYR A 71 1.77 -7.82 2.89
N GLU A 72 1.09 -8.61 3.73
CA GLU A 72 0.76 -8.21 5.09
C GLU A 72 2.02 -7.89 5.90
N LYS A 73 2.99 -8.81 5.95
CA LYS A 73 4.21 -8.63 6.73
C LYS A 73 5.12 -7.54 6.18
N ASN A 74 5.32 -7.50 4.85
CA ASN A 74 6.33 -6.64 4.24
C ASN A 74 5.85 -5.21 4.00
N TYR A 75 4.54 -4.98 3.91
CA TYR A 75 3.96 -3.68 3.58
C TYR A 75 2.89 -3.23 4.55
N TRP A 76 1.75 -3.92 4.62
CA TRP A 76 0.59 -3.53 5.41
C TRP A 76 0.91 -3.34 6.90
N GLY A 77 1.44 -4.37 7.53
CA GLY A 77 1.80 -4.35 8.95
C GLY A 77 2.97 -3.40 9.26
N ARG A 78 3.94 -3.28 8.35
CA ARG A 78 5.06 -2.34 8.52
C ARG A 78 4.61 -0.89 8.57
N MET A 79 3.57 -0.54 7.84
CA MET A 79 2.98 0.80 7.80
C MET A 79 1.79 0.95 8.75
N LYS A 80 1.50 -0.07 9.56
CA LYS A 80 0.37 -0.07 10.51
C LYS A 80 -0.96 0.31 9.86
N CYS A 81 -1.22 -0.20 8.67
CA CYS A 81 -2.40 0.16 7.90
C CYS A 81 -3.71 -0.22 8.62
N ASP A 82 -3.71 -1.20 9.52
CA ASP A 82 -4.85 -1.53 10.38
C ASP A 82 -5.28 -0.36 11.30
N GLU A 83 -4.37 0.58 11.57
CA GLU A 83 -4.59 1.74 12.44
C GLU A 83 -4.80 3.04 11.63
N ILE A 84 -4.75 2.97 10.31
CA ILE A 84 -5.01 4.10 9.41
C ILE A 84 -6.49 4.08 8.99
N PRO A 85 -7.17 5.23 8.92
CA PRO A 85 -8.56 5.28 8.48
C PRO A 85 -8.79 4.64 7.11
N SER A 86 -9.97 3.99 6.97
CA SER A 86 -10.41 3.34 5.72
C SER A 86 -10.31 4.29 4.52
N GLY A 87 -9.86 3.79 3.40
CA GLY A 87 -9.57 4.54 2.18
C GLY A 87 -8.15 5.11 2.17
N LEU A 88 -7.72 5.80 3.23
CA LEU A 88 -6.33 6.27 3.34
C LEU A 88 -5.36 5.09 3.50
N ASP A 89 -5.76 4.03 4.20
CA ASP A 89 -5.01 2.78 4.34
C ASP A 89 -4.66 2.17 2.97
N LEU A 90 -5.62 2.13 2.05
CA LEU A 90 -5.38 1.70 0.66
C LEU A 90 -4.34 2.58 -0.04
N CYS A 91 -4.45 3.90 0.08
CA CYS A 91 -3.51 4.83 -0.58
C CYS A 91 -2.08 4.68 -0.05
N VAL A 92 -1.92 4.58 1.27
CA VAL A 92 -0.63 4.38 1.94
C VAL A 92 -0.03 3.03 1.56
N PHE A 93 -0.84 1.98 1.56
CA PHE A 93 -0.43 0.63 1.18
C PHE A 93 0.01 0.56 -0.28
N ASP A 94 -0.79 1.04 -1.21
CA ASP A 94 -0.49 1.03 -2.65
C ASP A 94 0.78 1.82 -2.97
N PHE A 95 0.95 2.99 -2.36
CA PHE A 95 2.18 3.76 -2.53
C PHE A 95 3.39 3.06 -1.93
N GLY A 96 3.22 2.40 -0.79
CA GLY A 96 4.27 1.61 -0.14
C GLY A 96 4.72 0.41 -0.99
N VAL A 97 3.80 -0.29 -1.62
CA VAL A 97 4.10 -1.39 -2.55
C VAL A 97 4.82 -0.88 -3.79
N ASN A 98 4.36 0.22 -4.38
CA ASN A 98 4.90 0.77 -5.61
C ASN A 98 6.24 1.48 -5.45
N ALA A 99 6.44 2.23 -4.36
CA ALA A 99 7.60 3.12 -4.21
C ALA A 99 8.41 2.91 -2.92
N GLY A 100 8.01 1.95 -2.10
CA GLY A 100 8.67 1.60 -0.84
C GLY A 100 7.95 2.15 0.40
N THR A 101 7.86 1.33 1.44
CA THR A 101 7.12 1.62 2.68
C THR A 101 7.64 2.87 3.40
N GLY A 102 8.97 3.04 3.46
CA GLY A 102 9.57 4.22 4.09
C GLY A 102 9.23 5.53 3.37
N ARG A 103 9.10 5.50 2.04
CA ARG A 103 8.69 6.68 1.27
C ARG A 103 7.24 7.01 1.53
N SER A 104 6.34 6.04 1.41
CA SER A 104 4.91 6.23 1.69
C SER A 104 4.69 6.81 3.09
N ALA A 105 5.35 6.23 4.10
CA ALA A 105 5.29 6.73 5.48
C ALA A 105 5.80 8.18 5.62
N LYS A 106 6.91 8.52 4.98
CA LYS A 106 7.46 9.90 5.03
C LYS A 106 6.54 10.91 4.37
N PHE A 107 5.90 10.56 3.28
CA PHE A 107 4.91 11.43 2.63
C PHE A 107 3.72 11.69 3.55
N LEU A 108 3.17 10.64 4.17
CA LEU A 108 2.11 10.79 5.16
C LEU A 108 2.55 11.71 6.31
N GLN A 109 3.72 11.46 6.89
CA GLN A 109 4.27 12.24 8.01
C GLN A 109 4.49 13.72 7.64
N THR A 110 5.02 13.99 6.45
CA THR A 110 5.21 15.37 5.96
C THR A 110 3.86 16.08 5.82
N MET A 111 2.87 15.43 5.20
CA MET A 111 1.54 15.99 4.99
C MET A 111 0.86 16.38 6.31
N ILE A 112 0.97 15.55 7.33
CA ILE A 112 0.34 15.80 8.65
C ILE A 112 1.21 16.63 9.60
N GLY A 113 2.38 17.10 9.15
CA GLY A 113 3.26 17.99 9.93
C GLY A 113 3.97 17.33 11.11
N THR A 114 4.37 16.04 10.97
CA THR A 114 5.20 15.36 11.96
C THR A 114 6.58 14.99 11.39
N THR A 115 7.48 14.50 12.24
CA THR A 115 8.82 14.09 11.81
C THR A 115 8.76 12.97 10.78
N ALA A 116 9.32 13.20 9.59
CA ALA A 116 9.31 12.26 8.48
C ALA A 116 10.48 11.25 8.58
N ASP A 117 10.43 10.39 9.59
CA ASP A 117 11.44 9.34 9.83
C ASP A 117 11.17 8.05 9.06
N GLY A 118 9.95 7.88 8.52
CA GLY A 118 9.53 6.72 7.74
C GLY A 118 9.01 5.57 8.60
N GLY A 119 8.85 5.76 9.90
CA GLY A 119 8.26 4.79 10.83
C GLY A 119 6.90 5.27 11.34
N ILE A 120 5.83 4.56 11.02
CA ILE A 120 4.50 4.88 11.53
C ILE A 120 4.36 4.30 12.94
N GLY A 121 4.37 5.18 13.94
CA GLY A 121 4.20 4.86 15.34
C GLY A 121 3.08 5.65 15.98
N PRO A 122 2.92 5.55 17.33
CA PRO A 122 1.83 6.20 18.06
C PRO A 122 1.75 7.72 17.83
N ASN A 123 2.90 8.40 17.72
CA ASN A 123 2.94 9.84 17.47
C ASN A 123 2.41 10.19 16.07
N THR A 124 2.81 9.45 15.04
CA THR A 124 2.29 9.64 13.69
C THR A 124 0.80 9.38 13.62
N LEU A 125 0.31 8.31 14.25
CA LEU A 125 -1.12 7.96 14.27
C LEU A 125 -1.95 8.99 15.03
N SER A 126 -1.46 9.52 16.15
CA SER A 126 -2.14 10.61 16.88
C SER A 126 -2.25 11.87 16.02
N LYS A 127 -1.16 12.28 15.37
CA LYS A 127 -1.16 13.42 14.47
C LYS A 127 -2.03 13.23 13.23
N LEU A 128 -2.11 12.00 12.73
CA LEU A 128 -3.02 11.65 11.65
C LEU A 128 -4.48 11.82 12.07
N ALA A 129 -4.83 11.36 13.27
CA ALA A 129 -6.19 11.53 13.80
C ALA A 129 -6.57 13.01 13.90
N ASP A 130 -5.69 13.84 14.48
CA ASP A 130 -5.88 15.30 14.55
C ASP A 130 -6.08 15.91 13.14
N TYR A 131 -5.25 15.50 12.18
CA TYR A 131 -5.32 16.01 10.80
C TYR A 131 -6.64 15.62 10.11
N VAL A 132 -7.09 14.39 10.31
CA VAL A 132 -8.37 13.91 9.75
C VAL A 132 -9.56 14.60 10.41
N ASP A 133 -9.50 14.86 11.71
CA ASP A 133 -10.54 15.60 12.44
C ASP A 133 -10.66 17.05 11.92
N GLU A 134 -9.55 17.68 11.57
CA GLU A 134 -9.52 19.07 11.06
C GLU A 134 -9.94 19.17 9.59
N ASN A 135 -9.54 18.23 8.74
CA ASN A 135 -9.69 18.34 7.28
C ASN A 135 -10.77 17.42 6.70
N GLY A 136 -11.17 16.39 7.44
CA GLY A 136 -12.01 15.29 6.94
C GLY A 136 -11.22 14.22 6.18
N ILE A 137 -11.75 13.01 6.16
CA ILE A 137 -11.06 11.85 5.53
C ILE A 137 -10.96 11.99 4.01
N GLU A 138 -12.00 12.52 3.35
CA GLU A 138 -12.01 12.70 1.90
C GLU A 138 -10.89 13.63 1.43
N ASP A 139 -10.74 14.80 2.07
CA ASP A 139 -9.70 15.76 1.73
C ASP A 139 -8.31 15.22 2.11
N THR A 140 -8.21 14.45 3.21
CA THR A 140 -6.97 13.77 3.59
C THR A 140 -6.50 12.80 2.52
N ILE A 141 -7.40 11.96 1.97
CA ILE A 141 -7.10 11.05 0.86
C ILE A 141 -6.64 11.83 -0.37
N LYS A 142 -7.39 12.87 -0.76
CA LYS A 142 -7.05 13.70 -1.92
C LYS A 142 -5.71 14.39 -1.78
N ASN A 143 -5.41 14.94 -0.61
CA ASN A 143 -4.14 15.60 -0.33
C ASN A 143 -2.97 14.60 -0.41
N PHE A 144 -3.09 13.43 0.19
CA PHE A 144 -2.06 12.38 0.12
C PHE A 144 -1.79 11.95 -1.33
N GLN A 145 -2.83 11.75 -2.12
CA GLN A 145 -2.71 11.33 -3.52
C GLN A 145 -2.16 12.46 -4.42
N ALA A 146 -2.47 13.73 -4.12
CA ALA A 146 -1.87 14.88 -4.82
C ALA A 146 -0.36 14.98 -4.58
N GLU A 147 0.10 14.77 -3.35
CA GLU A 147 1.53 14.72 -3.02
C GLU A 147 2.22 13.55 -3.73
N ARG A 148 1.60 12.37 -3.76
CA ARG A 148 2.08 11.21 -4.50
C ARG A 148 2.19 11.49 -6.00
N GLN A 149 1.18 12.12 -6.60
CA GLN A 149 1.19 12.50 -8.02
C GLN A 149 2.33 13.47 -8.33
N SER A 150 2.49 14.51 -7.51
CA SER A 150 3.57 15.48 -7.65
C SER A 150 4.96 14.82 -7.55
N TYR A 151 5.10 13.83 -6.68
CA TYR A 151 6.33 13.04 -6.60
C TYR A 151 6.62 12.33 -7.93
N TYR A 152 5.66 11.63 -8.52
CA TYR A 152 5.88 10.97 -9.81
C TYR A 152 6.22 11.95 -10.93
N GLU A 153 5.56 13.10 -10.97
CA GLU A 153 5.82 14.15 -11.96
C GLU A 153 7.24 14.75 -11.83
N SER A 154 7.82 14.71 -10.65
CA SER A 154 9.19 15.14 -10.40
C SER A 154 10.26 14.17 -10.89
N LEU A 155 9.91 12.93 -11.24
CA LEU A 155 10.87 11.92 -11.66
C LEU A 155 11.27 12.09 -13.13
N GLY A 156 12.56 12.02 -13.40
CA GLY A 156 13.10 12.13 -14.77
C GLY A 156 12.57 11.07 -15.77
N THR A 157 11.97 9.98 -15.23
CA THR A 157 11.35 8.90 -16.00
C THR A 157 9.85 9.10 -16.23
N PHE A 158 9.29 10.24 -15.80
CA PHE A 158 7.86 10.51 -15.91
C PHE A 158 7.38 10.50 -17.38
N GLU A 159 8.16 11.02 -18.33
CA GLU A 159 7.81 10.98 -19.76
C GLU A 159 7.53 9.54 -20.24
N THR A 160 8.25 8.55 -19.68
CA THR A 160 8.12 7.15 -20.09
C THR A 160 7.00 6.43 -19.35
N PHE A 161 6.89 6.63 -18.04
CA PHE A 161 6.03 5.82 -17.16
C PHE A 161 4.85 6.61 -16.56
N GLY A 162 4.86 7.93 -16.66
CA GLY A 162 3.93 8.82 -15.99
C GLY A 162 2.47 8.56 -16.31
N LYS A 163 2.15 8.15 -17.53
CA LYS A 163 0.78 7.79 -17.91
C LYS A 163 0.24 6.60 -17.10
N GLY A 164 1.06 5.58 -16.88
CA GLY A 164 0.70 4.42 -16.05
C GLY A 164 0.60 4.79 -14.56
N TRP A 165 1.54 5.60 -14.07
CA TRP A 165 1.52 6.07 -12.67
C TRP A 165 0.32 6.96 -12.37
N THR A 166 0.00 7.92 -13.25
CA THR A 166 -1.17 8.79 -13.10
C THR A 166 -2.47 7.99 -13.10
N ARG A 167 -2.58 7.00 -14.00
CA ARG A 167 -3.74 6.10 -14.01
C ARG A 167 -3.87 5.34 -12.68
N ARG A 168 -2.78 4.78 -12.16
CA ARG A 168 -2.78 4.07 -10.87
C ARG A 168 -3.19 4.98 -9.72
N VAL A 169 -2.68 6.21 -9.66
CA VAL A 169 -3.09 7.20 -8.64
C VAL A 169 -4.58 7.50 -8.74
N THR A 170 -5.11 7.72 -9.95
CA THR A 170 -6.52 8.00 -10.16
C THR A 170 -7.41 6.83 -9.71
N GLU A 171 -7.14 5.62 -10.19
CA GLU A 171 -7.90 4.42 -9.85
C GLU A 171 -7.85 4.11 -8.34
N THR A 172 -6.67 4.27 -7.72
CA THR A 172 -6.52 4.09 -6.27
C THR A 172 -7.31 5.15 -5.49
N THR A 173 -7.33 6.40 -5.96
CA THR A 173 -8.08 7.47 -5.32
C THR A 173 -9.59 7.22 -5.38
N GLU A 174 -10.10 6.85 -6.55
CA GLU A 174 -11.52 6.50 -6.74
C GLU A 174 -11.94 5.35 -5.82
N SER A 175 -11.15 4.27 -5.80
CA SER A 175 -11.40 3.13 -4.92
C SER A 175 -11.33 3.50 -3.43
N ALA A 176 -10.41 4.35 -3.03
CA ALA A 176 -10.28 4.82 -1.66
C ALA A 176 -11.50 5.65 -1.21
N LEU A 177 -12.01 6.50 -2.10
CA LEU A 177 -13.21 7.32 -1.83
C LEU A 177 -14.49 6.48 -1.76
N GLU A 178 -14.54 5.32 -2.41
CA GLU A 178 -15.65 4.36 -2.29
C GLU A 178 -15.63 3.58 -0.96
N MET A 179 -14.52 3.65 -0.19
CA MET A 179 -14.36 2.94 1.08
C MET A 179 -14.79 3.76 2.30
N ILE A 180 -15.16 5.03 2.12
CA ILE A 180 -15.52 5.98 3.20
C ILE A 180 -17.00 6.33 3.23
#